data_7bb652f7981b662dfda898cc65e35d46
#
_entry.id   7bb652f7981b662dfda898cc65e35d46
#
_cell.length_a   1.000
_cell.length_b   1.000
_cell.length_c   1.000
_cell.angle_alpha   90.00
_cell.angle_beta   90.00
_cell.angle_gamma   90.00
#
_symmetry.space_group_name_H-M   'P 1'
#
loop_
_entity.id
_entity.type
_entity.pdbx_description
1 polymer ?
#
loop_
_entity_poly.entity_id
_entity_poly.type
_entity_poly.pdbx_seq_one_letter_code
_entity_poly.pdbx_strand_id
1 'polypeptide(L)'
;MNLLAGSTGFLGNNILKELGFNKSPTIALGRRPVSNLPDDAEELIIDFDNLEGLRFPDIDHVYLSMGYPLIYYNVMGLMSANLKKDFFLVDFTYQLEIAKKAKEAGAKNISLISAVAADSNSWNYYLKTKGMLEEEIIKLGFE
;
A
#
# COMPACT_ATOMS: atom_id res chain seq x y z
N MET A 1 3.06 14.36 -8.89
CA MET A 1 4.07 13.55 -8.16
C MET A 1 3.47 12.19 -7.81
N ASN A 2 4.26 11.12 -7.80
CA ASN A 2 3.79 9.79 -7.36
C ASN A 2 4.00 9.58 -5.86
N LEU A 3 3.15 8.77 -5.23
CA LEU A 3 3.33 8.25 -3.87
C LEU A 3 3.41 6.73 -3.93
N LEU A 4 4.48 6.13 -3.44
CA LEU A 4 4.65 4.69 -3.39
C LEU A 4 4.76 4.22 -1.95
N ALA A 5 3.73 3.54 -1.44
CA ALA A 5 3.75 2.90 -0.13
C ALA A 5 4.21 1.43 -0.26
N GLY A 6 5.20 1.04 0.56
CA GLY A 6 5.79 -0.30 0.52
C GLY A 6 7.05 -0.41 -0.35
N SER A 7 7.76 0.69 -0.56
CA SER A 7 8.96 0.82 -1.40
C SER A 7 10.10 -0.16 -1.06
N THR A 8 10.18 -0.67 0.16
CA THR A 8 11.20 -1.64 0.61
C THR A 8 10.83 -3.11 0.35
N GLY A 9 9.59 -3.40 -0.05
CA GLY A 9 9.14 -4.73 -0.43
C GLY A 9 9.60 -5.12 -1.85
N PHE A 10 9.51 -6.41 -2.19
CA PHE A 10 9.95 -6.90 -3.50
C PHE A 10 9.28 -6.17 -4.68
N LEU A 11 7.94 -6.11 -4.68
CA LEU A 11 7.20 -5.43 -5.74
C LEU A 11 7.39 -3.92 -5.68
N GLY A 12 7.29 -3.31 -4.50
CA GLY A 12 7.46 -1.88 -4.34
C GLY A 12 8.84 -1.38 -4.77
N ASN A 13 9.90 -2.14 -4.48
CA ASN A 13 11.24 -1.79 -4.94
C ASN A 13 11.36 -1.85 -6.48
N ASN A 14 10.70 -2.80 -7.15
CA ASN A 14 10.68 -2.86 -8.61
C ASN A 14 9.86 -1.70 -9.20
N ILE A 15 8.71 -1.37 -8.62
CA ILE A 15 7.93 -0.18 -9.02
C ILE A 15 8.78 1.09 -8.88
N LEU A 16 9.48 1.24 -7.74
CA LEU A 16 10.35 2.40 -7.51
C LEU A 16 11.45 2.55 -8.56
N LYS A 17 12.09 1.44 -8.95
CA LYS A 17 13.10 1.42 -10.00
C LYS A 17 12.53 1.86 -11.36
N GLU A 18 11.35 1.36 -11.72
CA GLU A 18 10.68 1.74 -12.97
C GLU A 18 10.29 3.22 -12.99
N LEU A 19 9.78 3.73 -11.86
CA LEU A 19 9.46 5.15 -11.73
C LEU A 19 10.74 6.01 -11.87
N GLY A 20 11.83 5.61 -11.23
CA GLY A 20 13.14 6.27 -11.36
C GLY A 20 13.71 6.19 -12.77
N PHE A 21 13.62 5.03 -13.45
CA PHE A 21 14.04 4.88 -14.84
C PHE A 21 13.27 5.86 -15.76
N ASN A 22 11.99 6.06 -15.51
CA ASN A 22 11.14 7.00 -16.24
C ASN A 22 11.24 8.45 -15.73
N LYS A 23 12.15 8.74 -14.80
CA LYS A 23 12.34 10.06 -14.17
C LYS A 23 11.05 10.66 -13.63
N SER A 24 10.23 9.83 -13.03
CA SER A 24 8.93 10.22 -12.46
C SER A 24 9.09 10.61 -10.99
N PRO A 25 8.92 11.89 -10.62
CA PRO A 25 9.06 12.33 -9.23
C PRO A 25 8.21 11.50 -8.29
N THR A 26 8.83 10.88 -7.27
CA THR A 26 8.17 9.89 -6.42
C THR A 26 8.54 10.07 -4.95
N ILE A 27 7.54 10.03 -4.07
CA ILE A 27 7.74 9.86 -2.64
C ILE A 27 7.72 8.36 -2.32
N ALA A 28 8.86 7.83 -1.88
CA ALA A 28 9.02 6.46 -1.42
C ALA A 28 8.67 6.38 0.08
N LEU A 29 7.44 5.97 0.38
CA LEU A 29 6.91 5.89 1.73
C LEU A 29 7.20 4.53 2.36
N GLY A 30 7.81 4.52 3.54
CA GLY A 30 8.14 3.29 4.23
C GLY A 30 8.45 3.46 5.72
N ARG A 31 8.71 2.34 6.40
CA ARG A 31 9.19 2.30 7.80
C ARG A 31 10.71 2.28 7.91
N ARG A 32 11.39 2.01 6.84
CA ARG A 32 12.85 1.81 6.77
C ARG A 32 13.40 2.43 5.50
N PRO A 33 14.66 2.84 5.51
CA PRO A 33 15.32 3.37 4.32
C PRO A 33 15.32 2.40 3.13
N VAL A 34 15.25 2.95 1.95
CA VAL A 34 15.44 2.24 0.68
C VAL A 34 16.93 2.17 0.36
N SER A 35 17.44 0.98 0.03
CA SER A 35 18.88 0.78 -0.20
C SER A 35 19.42 1.48 -1.45
N ASN A 36 18.59 1.67 -2.47
CA ASN A 36 18.96 2.31 -3.73
C ASN A 36 17.81 3.24 -4.17
N LEU A 37 17.78 4.42 -3.58
CA LEU A 37 16.79 5.44 -3.90
C LEU A 37 17.16 6.09 -5.25
N PRO A 38 16.25 6.14 -6.24
CA PRO A 38 16.48 6.89 -7.48
C PRO A 38 16.66 8.39 -7.23
N ASP A 39 17.41 9.06 -8.10
CA ASP A 39 17.70 10.50 -7.97
C ASP A 39 16.43 11.38 -7.98
N ASP A 40 15.39 10.95 -8.71
CA ASP A 40 14.09 11.63 -8.81
C ASP A 40 13.10 11.21 -7.72
N ALA A 41 13.54 10.44 -6.69
CA ALA A 41 12.71 10.01 -5.60
C ALA A 41 13.13 10.65 -4.27
N GLU A 42 12.15 10.96 -3.46
CA GLU A 42 12.32 11.40 -2.07
C GLU A 42 11.87 10.30 -1.12
N GLU A 43 12.63 10.06 -0.07
CA GLU A 43 12.28 9.08 0.94
C GLU A 43 11.49 9.73 2.08
N LEU A 44 10.36 9.13 2.45
CA LEU A 44 9.59 9.53 3.61
C LEU A 44 9.43 8.35 4.57
N ILE A 45 10.18 8.39 5.68
CA ILE A 45 10.10 7.36 6.72
C ILE A 45 9.07 7.78 7.75
N ILE A 46 8.06 6.95 7.98
CA ILE A 46 6.96 7.21 8.88
C ILE A 46 6.69 6.04 9.84
N ASP A 47 6.02 6.37 10.92
CA ASP A 47 5.35 5.41 11.79
C ASP A 47 3.90 5.23 11.33
N PHE A 48 3.56 4.07 10.79
CA PHE A 48 2.22 3.78 10.30
C PHE A 48 1.17 3.67 11.42
N ASP A 49 1.59 3.52 12.68
CA ASP A 49 0.69 3.54 13.82
C ASP A 49 0.26 4.99 14.19
N ASN A 50 0.92 6.00 13.62
CA ASN A 50 0.64 7.41 13.89
C ASN A 50 0.57 8.23 12.59
N LEU A 51 -0.53 8.10 11.87
CA LEU A 51 -0.75 8.80 10.59
C LEU A 51 -1.53 10.10 10.71
N GLU A 52 -2.00 10.50 11.91
CA GLU A 52 -2.94 11.60 12.08
C GLU A 52 -2.42 12.94 11.50
N GLY A 53 -1.17 13.28 11.76
CA GLY A 53 -0.54 14.50 11.27
C GLY A 53 0.04 14.44 9.85
N LEU A 54 0.03 13.26 9.22
CA LEU A 54 0.66 13.06 7.92
C LEU A 54 -0.09 13.82 6.83
N ARG A 55 0.65 14.61 6.05
CA ARG A 55 0.16 15.32 4.86
C ARG A 55 1.13 15.07 3.71
N PHE A 56 0.59 14.93 2.53
CA PHE A 56 1.38 14.81 1.31
C PHE A 56 1.31 16.11 0.51
N PRO A 57 2.33 16.43 -0.31
CA PRO A 57 2.22 17.46 -1.33
C PRO A 57 1.20 17.02 -2.40
N ASP A 58 1.08 17.77 -3.49
CA ASP A 58 0.20 17.42 -4.60
C ASP A 58 0.60 16.07 -5.23
N ILE A 59 -0.27 15.08 -5.12
CA ILE A 59 -0.08 13.71 -5.60
C ILE A 59 -0.97 13.46 -6.82
N ASP A 60 -0.41 12.90 -7.88
CA ASP A 60 -1.14 12.49 -9.07
C ASP A 60 -1.58 11.02 -9.01
N HIS A 61 -0.64 10.15 -8.57
CA HIS A 61 -0.85 8.70 -8.56
C HIS A 61 -0.31 8.09 -7.26
N VAL A 62 -1.10 7.24 -6.62
CA VAL A 62 -0.68 6.46 -5.46
C VAL A 62 -0.54 4.98 -5.79
N TYR A 63 0.60 4.39 -5.44
CA TYR A 63 0.90 2.96 -5.55
C TYR A 63 0.89 2.33 -4.17
N LEU A 64 0.00 1.37 -3.94
CA LEU A 64 -0.10 0.62 -2.70
C LEU A 64 0.46 -0.80 -2.91
N SER A 65 1.69 -1.02 -2.46
CA SER A 65 2.40 -2.29 -2.57
C SER A 65 2.81 -2.88 -1.21
N MET A 66 2.18 -2.40 -0.14
CA MET A 66 2.39 -2.92 1.21
C MET A 66 1.78 -4.30 1.35
N GLY A 67 2.39 -5.14 2.19
CA GLY A 67 1.85 -6.44 2.52
C GLY A 67 2.51 -6.99 3.78
N TYR A 68 1.74 -7.70 4.60
CA TYR A 68 2.26 -8.45 5.73
C TYR A 68 2.92 -9.74 5.23
N PRO A 69 4.11 -10.10 5.72
CA PRO A 69 4.80 -11.32 5.28
C PRO A 69 4.04 -12.56 5.75
N LEU A 70 3.39 -13.26 4.82
CA LEU A 70 2.64 -14.47 5.05
C LEU A 70 3.34 -15.68 4.43
N ILE A 71 3.26 -16.83 5.09
CA ILE A 71 3.63 -18.12 4.50
C ILE A 71 2.41 -18.74 3.79
N TYR A 72 2.65 -19.71 2.93
CA TYR A 72 1.63 -20.37 2.11
C TYR A 72 0.37 -20.82 2.89
N TYR A 73 0.56 -21.48 4.04
CA TYR A 73 -0.56 -21.95 4.87
C TYR A 73 -1.45 -20.82 5.39
N ASN A 74 -0.89 -19.65 5.64
CA ASN A 74 -1.68 -18.49 6.09
C ASN A 74 -2.58 -17.98 4.97
N VAL A 75 -2.07 -17.93 3.73
CA VAL A 75 -2.85 -17.53 2.56
C VAL A 75 -3.98 -18.52 2.29
N MET A 76 -3.76 -19.81 2.56
CA MET A 76 -4.80 -20.85 2.45
C MET A 76 -5.87 -20.81 3.56
N GLY A 77 -5.82 -19.82 4.45
CA GLY A 77 -6.85 -19.59 5.46
C GLY A 77 -6.48 -20.04 6.89
N LEU A 78 -5.26 -20.54 7.11
CA LEU A 78 -4.78 -20.98 8.42
C LEU A 78 -4.06 -19.85 9.17
N MET A 79 -4.84 -18.88 9.66
CA MET A 79 -4.32 -17.76 10.45
C MET A 79 -4.81 -17.82 11.89
N SER A 80 -3.88 -17.67 12.86
CA SER A 80 -4.24 -17.41 14.26
C SER A 80 -4.93 -16.05 14.42
N ALA A 81 -5.59 -15.83 15.55
CA ALA A 81 -6.27 -14.56 15.84
C ALA A 81 -5.28 -13.36 15.84
N ASN A 82 -4.08 -13.53 16.41
CA ASN A 82 -3.08 -12.48 16.43
C ASN A 82 -2.56 -12.19 15.02
N LEU A 83 -2.28 -13.22 14.22
CA LEU A 83 -1.84 -13.06 12.84
C LEU A 83 -2.90 -12.35 11.98
N LYS A 84 -4.18 -12.68 12.16
CA LYS A 84 -5.29 -11.98 11.49
C LYS A 84 -5.30 -10.48 11.81
N LYS A 85 -5.07 -10.13 13.08
CA LYS A 85 -5.01 -8.74 13.52
C LYS A 85 -3.87 -7.98 12.87
N ASP A 86 -2.66 -8.54 12.89
CA ASP A 86 -1.48 -7.90 12.32
C ASP A 86 -1.58 -7.79 10.79
N PHE A 87 -2.07 -8.85 10.14
CA PHE A 87 -2.33 -8.86 8.71
C PHE A 87 -3.36 -7.79 8.32
N PHE A 88 -4.49 -7.70 9.02
CA PHE A 88 -5.52 -6.72 8.75
C PHE A 88 -5.01 -5.28 8.92
N LEU A 89 -4.18 -5.04 9.92
CA LEU A 89 -3.60 -3.73 10.17
C LEU A 89 -2.75 -3.26 8.97
N VAL A 90 -1.87 -4.13 8.44
CA VAL A 90 -0.97 -3.79 7.33
C VAL A 90 -1.68 -3.84 5.98
N ASP A 91 -2.45 -4.90 5.71
CA ASP A 91 -3.05 -5.16 4.40
C ASP A 91 -4.40 -4.46 4.19
N PHE A 92 -5.00 -3.89 5.21
CA PHE A 92 -6.23 -3.12 5.10
C PHE A 92 -6.07 -1.71 5.69
N THR A 93 -5.85 -1.59 7.00
CA THR A 93 -5.96 -0.30 7.71
C THR A 93 -4.94 0.71 7.20
N TYR A 94 -3.67 0.37 7.17
CA TYR A 94 -2.62 1.30 6.73
C TYR A 94 -2.77 1.69 5.27
N GLN A 95 -3.09 0.72 4.40
CA GLN A 95 -3.26 1.00 2.97
C GLN A 95 -4.45 1.91 2.71
N LEU A 96 -5.58 1.69 3.38
CA LEU A 96 -6.76 2.53 3.26
C LEU A 96 -6.49 3.96 3.75
N GLU A 97 -5.81 4.12 4.88
CA GLU A 97 -5.47 5.45 5.41
C GLU A 97 -4.51 6.22 4.49
N ILE A 98 -3.51 5.54 3.91
CA ILE A 98 -2.63 6.16 2.91
C ILE A 98 -3.41 6.55 1.66
N ALA A 99 -4.32 5.69 1.16
CA ALA A 99 -5.17 6.00 0.03
C ALA A 99 -6.03 7.25 0.28
N LYS A 100 -6.68 7.36 1.44
CA LYS A 100 -7.46 8.54 1.84
C LYS A 100 -6.63 9.81 1.81
N LYS A 101 -5.45 9.78 2.45
CA LYS A 101 -4.53 10.92 2.50
C LYS A 101 -3.97 11.30 1.13
N ALA A 102 -3.70 10.32 0.27
CA ALA A 102 -3.31 10.59 -1.11
C ALA A 102 -4.46 11.23 -1.90
N LYS A 103 -5.70 10.77 -1.71
CA LYS A 103 -6.89 11.38 -2.31
C LYS A 103 -7.10 12.82 -1.85
N GLU A 104 -6.94 13.10 -0.55
CA GLU A 104 -6.96 14.45 0.02
C GLU A 104 -5.87 15.35 -0.57
N ALA A 105 -4.72 14.78 -0.94
CA ALA A 105 -3.60 15.45 -1.59
C ALA A 105 -3.74 15.58 -3.12
N GLY A 106 -4.92 15.29 -3.68
CA GLY A 106 -5.23 15.48 -5.09
C GLY A 106 -5.05 14.25 -5.99
N ALA A 107 -4.66 13.10 -5.44
CA ALA A 107 -4.45 11.89 -6.25
C ALA A 107 -5.71 11.51 -7.04
N LYS A 108 -5.53 11.39 -8.35
CA LYS A 108 -6.59 10.97 -9.28
C LYS A 108 -6.54 9.47 -9.53
N ASN A 109 -5.36 8.89 -9.54
CA ASN A 109 -5.11 7.51 -9.90
C ASN A 109 -4.58 6.70 -8.72
N ILE A 110 -4.96 5.43 -8.67
CA ILE A 110 -4.46 4.47 -7.68
C ILE A 110 -4.12 3.13 -8.33
N SER A 111 -3.00 2.55 -7.91
CA SER A 111 -2.62 1.17 -8.22
C SER A 111 -2.49 0.39 -6.93
N LEU A 112 -3.30 -0.64 -6.77
CA LEU A 112 -3.33 -1.51 -5.59
C LEU A 112 -2.81 -2.90 -5.95
N ILE A 113 -1.85 -3.41 -5.17
CA ILE A 113 -1.48 -4.82 -5.22
C ILE A 113 -2.47 -5.62 -4.38
N SER A 114 -3.35 -6.34 -5.05
CA SER A 114 -4.36 -7.18 -4.44
C SER A 114 -4.07 -8.68 -4.66
N ALA A 115 -5.08 -9.51 -4.68
CA ALA A 115 -4.97 -10.95 -4.86
C ALA A 115 -5.97 -11.47 -5.89
N VAL A 116 -5.58 -12.50 -6.63
CA VAL A 116 -6.52 -13.25 -7.49
C VAL A 116 -7.63 -13.82 -6.62
N ALA A 117 -8.87 -13.66 -7.04
CA ALA A 117 -10.08 -14.06 -6.30
C ALA A 117 -10.30 -13.31 -4.97
N ALA A 118 -9.77 -12.08 -4.82
CA ALA A 118 -10.15 -11.21 -3.71
C ALA A 118 -11.67 -10.98 -3.71
N ASP A 119 -12.30 -11.21 -2.55
CA ASP A 119 -13.76 -11.11 -2.41
C ASP A 119 -14.11 -10.82 -0.94
N SER A 120 -14.79 -9.72 -0.68
CA SER A 120 -15.20 -9.30 0.68
C SER A 120 -16.13 -10.30 1.38
N ASN A 121 -16.79 -11.18 0.63
CA ASN A 121 -17.64 -12.25 1.14
C ASN A 121 -16.92 -13.59 1.30
N SER A 122 -15.62 -13.67 0.96
CA SER A 122 -14.86 -14.91 1.05
C SER A 122 -14.80 -15.45 2.48
N TRP A 123 -14.93 -16.77 2.65
CA TRP A 123 -14.64 -17.45 3.91
C TRP A 123 -13.13 -17.46 4.23
N ASN A 124 -12.28 -17.34 3.22
CA ASN A 124 -10.84 -17.23 3.38
C ASN A 124 -10.49 -15.80 3.84
N TYR A 125 -9.92 -15.67 5.04
CA TYR A 125 -9.65 -14.38 5.66
C TYR A 125 -8.70 -13.50 4.84
N TYR A 126 -7.69 -14.09 4.17
CA TYR A 126 -6.77 -13.38 3.30
C TYR A 126 -7.52 -12.74 2.12
N LEU A 127 -8.30 -13.53 1.38
CA LEU A 127 -9.08 -13.06 0.23
C LEU A 127 -10.16 -12.05 0.63
N LYS A 128 -10.81 -12.31 1.77
CA LYS A 128 -11.79 -11.39 2.35
C LYS A 128 -11.20 -10.02 2.64
N THR A 129 -10.06 -9.97 3.31
CA THR A 129 -9.41 -8.69 3.65
C THR A 129 -9.00 -7.93 2.39
N LYS A 130 -8.46 -8.61 1.37
CA LYS A 130 -8.12 -7.99 0.09
C LYS A 130 -9.36 -7.45 -0.63
N GLY A 131 -10.44 -8.21 -0.70
CA GLY A 131 -11.71 -7.77 -1.28
C GLY A 131 -12.33 -6.57 -0.56
N MET A 132 -12.29 -6.57 0.77
CA MET A 132 -12.74 -5.42 1.57
C MET A 132 -11.94 -4.15 1.26
N LEU A 133 -10.62 -4.27 1.10
CA LEU A 133 -9.79 -3.11 0.73
C LEU A 133 -10.14 -2.60 -0.67
N GLU A 134 -10.32 -3.48 -1.66
CA GLU A 134 -10.75 -3.10 -3.01
C GLU A 134 -12.06 -2.31 -2.99
N GLU A 135 -13.06 -2.78 -2.25
CA GLU A 135 -14.35 -2.09 -2.11
C GLU A 135 -14.21 -0.69 -1.49
N GLU A 136 -13.41 -0.55 -0.44
CA GLU A 136 -13.19 0.76 0.20
C GLU A 136 -12.42 1.73 -0.72
N ILE A 137 -11.43 1.23 -1.47
CA ILE A 137 -10.70 2.01 -2.46
C ILE A 137 -11.63 2.52 -3.57
N ILE A 138 -12.53 1.67 -4.08
CA ILE A 138 -13.53 2.05 -5.09
C ILE A 138 -14.41 3.19 -4.57
N LYS A 139 -14.85 3.14 -3.31
CA LYS A 139 -15.67 4.19 -2.69
C LYS A 139 -14.96 5.54 -2.59
N LEU A 140 -13.62 5.57 -2.58
CA LEU A 140 -12.86 6.83 -2.57
C LEU A 140 -12.93 7.57 -3.90
N GLY A 141 -13.41 6.95 -4.99
CA GLY A 141 -13.66 7.59 -6.27
C GLY A 141 -12.39 8.07 -6.98
N PHE A 142 -11.35 7.24 -7.02
CA PHE A 142 -10.23 7.44 -7.95
C PHE A 142 -10.70 7.27 -9.40
N GLU A 143 -9.98 7.88 -10.35
CA GLU A 143 -10.27 7.80 -11.79
C GLU A 143 -9.80 6.45 -12.38
#